data_29d5f65fbb1ac3d7d43afe4e9cedcfb3
#
_entry.id   29d5f65fbb1ac3d7d43afe4e9cedcfb3
#
_cell.length_a   1.000
_cell.length_b   1.000
_cell.length_c   1.000
_cell.angle_alpha   90.00
_cell.angle_beta   90.00
_cell.angle_gamma   90.00
#
_symmetry.space_group_name_H-M   'P 1'
#
loop_
_entity.id
_entity.type
_entity.pdbx_description
1 polymer ?
#
loop_
_entity_poly.entity_id
_entity_poly.type
_entity_poly.pdbx_seq_one_letter_code
_entity_poly.pdbx_strand_id
1 'polypeptide(L)'
;MAKLLGKAVIKWNGKEIKTLPGAKLNPGGQKRTPVVGNQVHGHSEETMVPFISGEYVVGKDTPIAELNAAENVTVLFISDIGRTWMLTGAALEEPGDITAQEGGKVPFKFFGVSCEEMK
;
A
#
# COMPACT_ATOMS: atom_id res chain seq x y z
N MET A 1 27.27 -8.91 5.06
CA MET A 1 26.40 -8.41 3.96
C MET A 1 25.13 -7.83 4.57
N ALA A 2 24.72 -6.66 4.12
CA ALA A 2 23.50 -6.03 4.62
C ALA A 2 22.27 -6.72 4.05
N LYS A 3 21.26 -6.92 4.88
CA LYS A 3 19.98 -7.44 4.44
C LYS A 3 19.15 -6.29 3.88
N LEU A 4 18.64 -6.47 2.68
CA LEU A 4 17.78 -5.49 2.03
C LEU A 4 16.33 -5.97 2.04
N LEU A 5 15.42 -5.03 1.82
CA LEU A 5 13.99 -5.32 1.81
C LEU A 5 13.65 -6.35 0.74
N GLY A 6 13.05 -7.47 1.14
CA GLY A 6 12.64 -8.52 0.23
C GLY A 6 11.22 -9.02 0.47
N LYS A 7 10.74 -8.90 1.69
CA LYS A 7 9.42 -9.38 2.08
C LYS A 7 8.70 -8.36 2.92
N ALA A 8 7.38 -8.36 2.86
CA ALA A 8 6.57 -7.50 3.70
C ALA A 8 5.31 -8.24 4.13
N VAL A 9 4.82 -7.90 5.31
CA VAL A 9 3.55 -8.37 5.84
C VAL A 9 2.63 -7.15 5.91
N ILE A 10 1.41 -7.31 5.42
CA ILE A 10 0.44 -6.23 5.44
C ILE A 10 -0.65 -6.58 6.44
N LYS A 11 -0.90 -5.67 7.38
CA LYS A 11 -1.97 -5.82 8.36
C LYS A 11 -2.93 -4.64 8.24
N TRP A 12 -4.21 -4.93 8.31
CA TRP A 12 -5.24 -3.89 8.35
C TRP A 12 -6.12 -4.14 9.56
N ASN A 13 -6.36 -3.08 10.32
CA ASN A 13 -7.19 -3.12 11.52
C ASN A 13 -6.83 -4.28 12.46
N GLY A 14 -5.52 -4.57 12.58
CA GLY A 14 -4.99 -5.63 13.42
C GLY A 14 -5.03 -7.03 12.82
N LYS A 15 -5.52 -7.19 11.59
CA LYS A 15 -5.61 -8.48 10.91
C LYS A 15 -4.58 -8.58 9.79
N GLU A 16 -3.92 -9.72 9.67
CA GLU A 16 -2.96 -9.93 8.61
C GLU A 16 -3.65 -10.29 7.30
N ILE A 17 -3.20 -9.66 6.22
CA ILE A 17 -3.59 -10.02 4.86
C ILE A 17 -2.51 -10.92 4.29
N LYS A 18 -2.87 -12.11 3.83
CA LYS A 18 -1.92 -13.02 3.19
C LYS A 18 -1.66 -12.55 1.77
N THR A 19 -0.54 -11.87 1.58
CA THR A 19 -0.20 -11.28 0.29
C THR A 19 0.81 -12.11 -0.48
N LEU A 20 0.77 -11.95 -1.79
CA LEU A 20 1.78 -12.50 -2.70
C LEU A 20 2.99 -11.57 -2.74
N PRO A 21 4.16 -12.07 -3.17
CA PRO A 21 5.32 -11.20 -3.36
C PRO A 21 5.02 -10.05 -4.32
N GLY A 22 5.63 -8.91 -4.08
CA GLY A 22 5.45 -7.74 -4.93
C GLY A 22 4.54 -6.67 -4.36
N ALA A 23 4.17 -6.75 -3.07
CA ALA A 23 3.44 -5.68 -2.42
C ALA A 23 4.23 -4.37 -2.46
N LYS A 24 3.53 -3.27 -2.67
CA LYS A 24 4.14 -1.94 -2.84
C LYS A 24 3.62 -0.96 -1.82
N LEU A 25 4.51 -0.07 -1.39
CA LEU A 25 4.15 1.04 -0.53
C LEU A 25 4.66 2.33 -1.16
N ASN A 26 3.79 3.32 -1.23
CA ASN A 26 4.18 4.68 -1.57
C ASN A 26 3.81 5.57 -0.39
N PRO A 27 4.79 6.17 0.30
CA PRO A 27 4.48 6.98 1.48
C PRO A 27 3.87 8.34 1.16
N GLY A 28 3.70 8.67 -0.12
CA GLY A 28 3.18 9.96 -0.53
C GLY A 28 4.26 11.03 -0.52
N GLY A 29 3.84 12.27 -0.43
CA GLY A 29 4.74 13.42 -0.44
C GLY A 29 4.43 14.33 -1.61
N GLN A 30 5.44 15.06 -2.07
CA GLN A 30 5.28 16.03 -3.15
C GLN A 30 5.98 15.56 -4.41
N LYS A 31 5.22 15.49 -5.48
CA LYS A 31 5.79 15.27 -6.81
C LYS A 31 6.20 16.63 -7.35
N ARG A 32 7.46 16.78 -7.74
CA ARG A 32 7.98 18.03 -8.26
C ARG A 32 8.19 17.92 -9.76
N THR A 33 7.70 18.93 -10.48
CA THR A 33 7.83 18.99 -11.94
C THR A 33 8.63 20.22 -12.30
N PRO A 34 9.77 20.08 -13.00
CA PRO A 34 10.55 21.26 -13.39
C PRO A 34 9.79 22.09 -14.40
N VAL A 35 9.87 23.40 -14.23
CA VAL A 35 9.33 24.37 -15.19
C VAL A 35 10.50 24.90 -15.99
N VAL A 36 10.54 24.57 -17.28
CA VAL A 36 11.70 24.81 -18.14
C VAL A 36 11.32 25.71 -19.31
N GLY A 37 12.12 26.77 -19.51
CA GLY A 37 12.12 27.58 -20.71
C GLY A 37 13.50 27.46 -21.37
N ASN A 38 14.18 28.58 -21.57
CA ASN A 38 15.57 28.56 -22.04
C ASN A 38 16.53 28.08 -20.93
N GLN A 39 16.03 28.06 -19.72
CA GLN A 39 16.72 27.57 -18.53
C GLN A 39 15.67 27.04 -17.56
N VAL A 40 16.11 26.36 -16.53
CA VAL A 40 15.19 25.87 -15.48
C VAL A 40 14.77 27.08 -14.64
N HIS A 41 13.47 27.38 -14.62
CA HIS A 41 12.91 28.50 -13.87
C HIS A 41 12.52 28.12 -12.44
N GLY A 42 12.35 26.85 -12.16
CA GLY A 42 11.92 26.36 -10.85
C GLY A 42 11.14 25.08 -11.02
N HIS A 43 10.24 24.80 -10.07
CA HIS A 43 9.40 23.61 -10.13
C HIS A 43 8.02 23.89 -9.57
N SER A 44 7.05 23.11 -10.02
CA SER A 44 5.72 23.07 -9.42
C SER A 44 5.60 21.79 -8.59
N GLU A 45 4.74 21.80 -7.58
CA GLU A 45 4.55 20.67 -6.68
C GLU A 45 3.11 20.18 -6.72
N GLU A 46 2.94 18.87 -6.61
CA GLU A 46 1.64 18.22 -6.57
C GLU A 46 1.66 17.20 -5.42
N THR A 47 0.62 17.21 -4.60
CA THR A 47 0.50 16.26 -3.49
C THR A 47 0.18 14.87 -4.02
N MET A 48 0.99 13.90 -3.63
CA MET A 48 0.78 12.50 -3.99
C MET A 48 0.10 11.78 -2.84
N VAL A 49 -0.92 11.01 -3.15
CA VAL A 49 -1.67 10.24 -2.16
C VAL A 49 -0.84 9.02 -1.75
N PRO A 50 -0.64 8.78 -0.45
CA PRO A 50 0.05 7.56 -0.02
C PRO A 50 -0.83 6.34 -0.25
N PHE A 51 -0.21 5.22 -0.61
CA PHE A 51 -0.96 3.99 -0.84
C PHE A 51 -0.13 2.73 -0.53
N ILE A 52 -0.84 1.64 -0.27
CA ILE A 52 -0.28 0.29 -0.15
C ILE A 52 -1.06 -0.58 -1.12
N SER A 53 -0.36 -1.28 -2.00
CA SER A 53 -0.99 -2.13 -3.00
C SER A 53 -0.30 -3.49 -3.10
N GLY A 54 -1.00 -4.45 -3.66
CA GLY A 54 -0.49 -5.78 -3.87
C GLY A 54 -1.59 -6.72 -4.31
N GLU A 55 -1.34 -8.00 -4.12
CA GLU A 55 -2.33 -9.04 -4.38
C GLU A 55 -2.44 -9.93 -3.16
N TYR A 56 -3.66 -10.31 -2.78
CA TYR A 56 -3.85 -11.27 -1.69
C TYR A 56 -4.45 -12.56 -2.22
N VAL A 57 -4.30 -13.63 -1.43
CA VAL A 57 -4.86 -14.93 -1.78
C VAL A 57 -6.14 -15.17 -1.01
N VAL A 58 -7.08 -15.87 -1.63
CA VAL A 58 -8.38 -16.17 -1.04
C VAL A 58 -8.33 -17.56 -0.44
N GLY A 59 -8.43 -17.63 0.88
CA GLY A 59 -8.61 -18.88 1.59
C GLY A 59 -10.05 -19.00 2.05
N LYS A 60 -10.34 -20.09 2.75
CA LYS A 60 -11.68 -20.35 3.25
C LYS A 60 -12.19 -19.27 4.21
N ASP A 61 -11.26 -18.69 4.99
CA ASP A 61 -11.60 -17.72 6.03
C ASP A 61 -11.22 -16.28 5.68
N THR A 62 -10.92 -15.99 4.42
CA THR A 62 -10.52 -14.65 3.98
C THR A 62 -11.71 -13.69 4.06
N PRO A 63 -11.61 -12.59 4.83
CA PRO A 63 -12.74 -11.67 5.02
C PRO A 63 -12.88 -10.66 3.90
N ILE A 64 -13.27 -11.11 2.71
CA ILE A 64 -13.35 -10.26 1.51
C ILE A 64 -14.35 -9.13 1.67
N ALA A 65 -15.53 -9.42 2.23
CA ALA A 65 -16.56 -8.39 2.40
C ALA A 65 -16.12 -7.30 3.36
N GLU A 66 -15.43 -7.65 4.44
CA GLU A 66 -14.87 -6.67 5.38
C GLU A 66 -13.80 -5.82 4.74
N LEU A 67 -12.94 -6.43 3.90
CA LEU A 67 -11.91 -5.71 3.17
C LEU A 67 -12.52 -4.69 2.21
N ASN A 68 -13.52 -5.11 1.45
CA ASN A 68 -14.19 -4.23 0.49
C ASN A 68 -14.94 -3.08 1.16
N ALA A 69 -15.38 -3.27 2.40
CA ALA A 69 -16.08 -2.26 3.16
C ALA A 69 -15.14 -1.41 4.03
N ALA A 70 -13.84 -1.63 3.96
CA ALA A 70 -12.88 -0.95 4.82
C ALA A 70 -12.81 0.55 4.52
N GLU A 71 -13.09 1.37 5.54
CA GLU A 71 -12.99 2.82 5.48
C GLU A 71 -12.37 3.30 6.79
N ASN A 72 -11.53 4.32 6.70
CA ASN A 72 -10.89 4.94 7.87
C ASN A 72 -10.18 3.91 8.77
N VAL A 73 -9.51 2.95 8.16
CA VAL A 73 -8.76 1.93 8.87
C VAL A 73 -7.27 2.25 8.87
N THR A 74 -6.53 1.59 9.74
CA THR A 74 -5.07 1.70 9.78
C THR A 74 -4.47 0.48 9.10
N VAL A 75 -3.60 0.70 8.12
CA VAL A 75 -2.92 -0.36 7.41
C VAL A 75 -1.43 -0.29 7.72
N LEU A 76 -0.85 -1.42 8.10
CA LEU A 76 0.58 -1.51 8.41
C LEU A 76 1.31 -2.28 7.30
N PHE A 77 2.43 -1.72 6.88
CA PHE A 77 3.36 -2.37 5.97
C PHE A 77 4.60 -2.72 6.77
N ILE A 78 4.74 -3.99 7.12
CA ILE A 78 5.79 -4.46 8.01
C ILE A 78 6.86 -5.16 7.17
N SER A 79 8.06 -4.57 7.11
CA SER A 79 9.14 -5.14 6.32
C SER A 79 9.92 -6.19 7.11
N ASP A 80 10.63 -7.03 6.38
CA ASP A 80 11.49 -8.06 6.99
C ASP A 80 12.85 -7.51 7.44
N ILE A 81 13.09 -6.20 7.27
CA ILE A 81 14.31 -5.54 7.74
C ILE A 81 14.08 -4.72 9.01
N GLY A 82 12.92 -4.87 9.65
CA GLY A 82 12.61 -4.17 10.89
C GLY A 82 11.99 -2.78 10.72
N ARG A 83 11.68 -2.36 9.51
CA ARG A 83 11.01 -1.08 9.26
C ARG A 83 9.53 -1.30 9.05
N THR A 84 8.72 -0.44 9.65
CA THR A 84 7.27 -0.52 9.56
C THR A 84 6.70 0.83 9.19
N TRP A 85 5.78 0.85 8.25
CA TRP A 85 5.06 2.06 7.86
C TRP A 85 3.59 1.91 8.20
N MET A 86 2.98 3.00 8.66
CA MET A 86 1.58 3.04 9.04
C MET A 86 0.83 3.99 8.12
N LEU A 87 -0.17 3.46 7.42
CA LEU A 87 -1.07 4.24 6.58
C LEU A 87 -2.35 4.48 7.38
N THR A 88 -2.64 5.75 7.68
CA THR A 88 -3.81 6.12 8.49
C THR A 88 -4.94 6.67 7.62
N GLY A 89 -6.17 6.51 8.12
CA GLY A 89 -7.35 6.95 7.39
C GLY A 89 -7.50 6.23 6.05
N ALA A 90 -7.15 4.94 6.04
CA ALA A 90 -7.09 4.18 4.80
C ALA A 90 -8.45 3.61 4.40
N ALA A 91 -8.65 3.51 3.09
CA ALA A 91 -9.82 2.85 2.52
C ALA A 91 -9.38 2.05 1.29
N LEU A 92 -10.10 1.00 1.01
CA LEU A 92 -9.86 0.22 -0.20
C LEU A 92 -10.38 1.03 -1.40
N GLU A 93 -9.54 1.21 -2.41
CA GLU A 93 -9.90 2.04 -3.56
C GLU A 93 -11.04 1.44 -4.38
N GLU A 94 -10.94 0.15 -4.68
CA GLU A 94 -12.01 -0.56 -5.38
C GLU A 94 -11.90 -2.06 -5.14
N PRO A 95 -13.02 -2.81 -5.19
CA PRO A 95 -12.96 -4.25 -5.07
C PRO A 95 -12.21 -4.87 -6.26
N GLY A 96 -11.33 -5.83 -5.97
CA GLY A 96 -10.61 -6.55 -7.01
C GLY A 96 -11.39 -7.77 -7.50
N ASP A 97 -11.03 -8.25 -8.67
CA ASP A 97 -11.62 -9.46 -9.23
C ASP A 97 -11.01 -10.70 -8.58
N ILE A 98 -11.85 -11.64 -8.20
CA ILE A 98 -11.40 -12.92 -7.65
C ILE A 98 -11.19 -13.88 -8.82
N THR A 99 -9.97 -14.34 -8.99
CA THR A 99 -9.61 -15.26 -10.06
C THR A 99 -9.58 -16.68 -9.53
N ALA A 100 -10.35 -17.57 -10.14
CA ALA A 100 -10.48 -18.94 -9.67
C ALA A 100 -9.34 -19.83 -10.15
N GLN A 101 -8.10 -19.48 -9.79
CA GLN A 101 -6.92 -20.29 -10.06
C GLN A 101 -5.77 -19.82 -9.16
N GLU A 102 -4.85 -20.72 -8.87
CA GLU A 102 -3.61 -20.44 -8.11
C GLU A 102 -3.81 -19.61 -6.82
N GLY A 103 -4.75 -20.07 -5.99
CA GLY A 103 -5.01 -19.41 -4.71
C GLY A 103 -5.97 -18.23 -4.77
N GLY A 104 -6.63 -18.02 -5.91
CA GLY A 104 -7.63 -16.96 -6.02
C GLY A 104 -7.05 -15.57 -5.83
N LYS A 105 -6.08 -15.20 -6.62
CA LYS A 105 -5.41 -13.90 -6.53
C LYS A 105 -6.39 -12.74 -6.68
N VAL A 106 -6.31 -11.77 -5.78
CA VAL A 106 -7.13 -10.58 -5.83
C VAL A 106 -6.23 -9.36 -5.68
N PRO A 107 -6.18 -8.46 -6.66
CA PRO A 107 -5.42 -7.22 -6.51
C PRO A 107 -6.14 -6.29 -5.54
N PHE A 108 -5.38 -5.55 -4.76
CA PHE A 108 -5.93 -4.58 -3.83
C PHE A 108 -5.07 -3.32 -3.78
N LYS A 109 -5.69 -2.22 -3.39
CA LYS A 109 -4.98 -0.97 -3.18
C LYS A 109 -5.69 -0.19 -2.09
N PHE A 110 -4.98 0.07 -0.99
CA PHE A 110 -5.45 0.97 0.05
C PHE A 110 -4.80 2.34 -0.17
N PHE A 111 -5.59 3.38 -0.20
CA PHE A 111 -5.06 4.74 -0.14
C PHE A 111 -5.41 5.33 1.21
N GLY A 112 -4.65 6.32 1.65
CA GLY A 112 -4.87 6.89 2.97
C GLY A 112 -4.62 8.38 3.03
N VAL A 113 -4.84 8.94 4.21
CA VAL A 113 -4.65 10.37 4.46
C VAL A 113 -3.18 10.67 4.69
N SER A 114 -2.49 9.82 5.44
CA SER A 114 -1.07 10.00 5.73
C SER A 114 -0.39 8.66 5.93
N CYS A 115 0.90 8.63 5.63
CA CYS A 115 1.73 7.46 5.84
C CYS A 115 2.97 7.86 6.60
N GLU A 116 3.24 7.20 7.71
CA GLU A 116 4.39 7.50 8.55
C GLU A 116 5.17 6.23 8.83
N GLU A 117 6.48 6.37 8.89
CA GLU A 117 7.33 5.27 9.31
C GLU A 117 7.34 5.22 10.83
N MET A 118 7.06 4.04 11.38
CA MET A 118 7.12 3.79 12.82
C MET A 118 8.55 3.40 13.19
N LYS A 119 9.04 4.01 14.23
CA LYS A 119 10.39 3.71 14.73
C LYS A 119 10.33 2.93 16.04
#